data_bae093f8df829871a4863bd1679404ab
#
_entry.id   bae093f8df829871a4863bd1679404ab
#
_cell.length_a   1.000
_cell.length_b   1.000
_cell.length_c   1.000
_cell.angle_alpha   90.00
_cell.angle_beta   90.00
_cell.angle_gamma   90.00
#
_symmetry.space_group_name_H-M   'P 1'
#
loop_
_entity.id
_entity.type
_entity.pdbx_description
1 polymer ?
#
loop_
_entity_poly.entity_id
_entity_poly.type
_entity_poly.pdbx_seq_one_letter_code
_entity_poly.pdbx_strand_id
1 'polypeptide(L)'
;MLMLSRWRHIGKMLLVALLVMSCTSCAPWREAKEVVAEAERLLAKGEIMQDTAVLTEVINTLDNPVGRVIAKDELAEAYYLMGRNMDDYCHDFAAAADYYIEADRLQTTDLVLRGRINSCMGFICKQDSSFAEALEFYERACEVHKKSSNVWYYAHNLLNVAEQYVNLGEYNNADSVLLLASNYDVDSAYYADIMDVKAIALYNQQIYDSALVLLLGIKDYPRNIEAKTYSYLMIARCYNQLLKIDKAKYYAEYVITHSYNSSFRSNAYYILIQSAEIEGNINQLAEYSRCREDEDRNLQHVSESYAQASVKLREYINNPIHIHVKEILIVLFFIIVLAVWAIWYSRKRINIKIASQKKLMEQEITKWKDGILQKMNEEKAIGEIEKRKMILNVVMDYADEFAIDKPIWDNDTKLFRLADSCFGFIIYRLKRTYHLRNSELKICLMVLLDFPNKEIARIVSYKEDSYPTIKRRLATKLGTSSTEMRNFLLDLIVKIL
;
A
#
# COMPACT_ATOMS: atom_id res chain seq x y z
N MET A 1 -8.67 -1.06 35.18
CA MET A 1 -7.19 -1.04 35.31
C MET A 1 -6.50 -2.28 34.77
N LEU A 2 -6.95 -3.48 35.04
CA LEU A 2 -6.32 -4.74 34.56
C LEU A 2 -6.37 -4.97 33.04
N MET A 3 -7.31 -4.37 32.29
CA MET A 3 -7.35 -4.48 30.83
C MET A 3 -6.26 -3.66 30.12
N LEU A 4 -5.98 -2.46 30.60
CA LEU A 4 -4.95 -1.58 30.03
C LEU A 4 -3.52 -2.14 30.25
N SER A 5 -3.28 -2.86 31.36
CA SER A 5 -1.98 -3.49 31.60
C SER A 5 -1.70 -4.67 30.65
N ARG A 6 -2.73 -5.45 30.28
CA ARG A 6 -2.61 -6.57 29.34
C ARG A 6 -2.43 -6.13 27.88
N TRP A 7 -3.07 -5.04 27.46
CA TRP A 7 -2.81 -4.46 26.13
C TRP A 7 -1.38 -3.90 26.02
N ARG A 8 -0.84 -3.32 27.10
CA ARG A 8 0.58 -2.95 27.17
C ARG A 8 1.51 -4.16 27.09
N HIS A 9 1.14 -5.32 27.65
CA HIS A 9 1.94 -6.55 27.55
C HIS A 9 1.88 -7.15 26.15
N ILE A 10 0.71 -7.19 25.49
CA ILE A 10 0.57 -7.69 24.12
C ILE A 10 1.28 -6.75 23.15
N GLY A 11 1.17 -5.43 23.32
CA GLY A 11 1.91 -4.45 22.55
C GLY A 11 3.43 -4.57 22.73
N LYS A 12 3.90 -4.83 23.95
CA LYS A 12 5.32 -5.08 24.22
C LYS A 12 5.80 -6.42 23.62
N MET A 13 4.99 -7.48 23.65
CA MET A 13 5.34 -8.74 23.01
C MET A 13 5.36 -8.65 21.49
N LEU A 14 4.45 -7.90 20.88
CA LEU A 14 4.46 -7.58 19.44
C LEU A 14 5.66 -6.70 19.07
N LEU A 15 5.99 -5.72 19.90
CA LEU A 15 7.17 -4.88 19.69
C LEU A 15 8.48 -5.68 19.86
N VAL A 16 8.55 -6.60 20.83
CA VAL A 16 9.68 -7.51 21.02
C VAL A 16 9.76 -8.53 19.88
N ALA A 17 8.64 -9.06 19.40
CA ALA A 17 8.63 -9.94 18.23
C ALA A 17 9.06 -9.21 16.95
N LEU A 18 8.63 -7.96 16.75
CA LEU A 18 9.10 -7.08 15.66
C LEU A 18 10.59 -6.73 15.82
N LEU A 19 11.07 -6.46 17.05
CA LEU A 19 12.47 -6.20 17.33
C LEU A 19 13.34 -7.46 17.16
N VAL A 20 12.85 -8.64 17.55
CA VAL A 20 13.56 -9.91 17.34
C VAL A 20 13.59 -10.27 15.86
N MET A 21 12.50 -10.07 15.10
CA MET A 21 12.51 -10.21 13.64
C MET A 21 13.45 -9.19 12.98
N SER A 22 13.52 -7.95 13.46
CA SER A 22 14.48 -6.96 12.95
C SER A 22 15.92 -7.30 13.26
N CYS A 23 16.23 -7.88 14.42
CA CYS A 23 17.60 -8.27 14.79
C CYS A 23 18.10 -9.50 14.03
N THR A 24 17.23 -10.46 13.69
CA THR A 24 17.60 -11.64 12.88
C THR A 24 17.66 -11.33 11.39
N SER A 25 17.00 -10.26 10.92
CA SER A 25 17.02 -9.82 9.51
C SER A 25 18.08 -8.77 9.18
N CYS A 26 18.77 -8.20 10.18
CA CYS A 26 19.78 -7.16 9.95
C CYS A 26 21.09 -7.66 9.32
N ALA A 27 21.48 -8.92 9.54
CA ALA A 27 22.72 -9.46 9.00
C ALA A 27 22.63 -9.68 7.47
N PRO A 28 21.59 -10.38 6.94
CA PRO A 28 21.42 -10.53 5.50
C PRO A 28 21.24 -9.21 4.75
N TRP A 29 20.58 -8.23 5.36
CA TRP A 29 20.39 -6.92 4.76
C TRP A 29 21.68 -6.09 4.69
N ARG A 30 22.55 -6.16 5.71
CA ARG A 30 23.85 -5.47 5.67
C ARG A 30 24.77 -6.07 4.62
N GLU A 31 24.79 -7.39 4.53
CA GLU A 31 25.55 -8.13 3.53
C GLU A 31 25.05 -7.82 2.11
N ALA A 32 23.74 -7.81 1.90
CA ALA A 32 23.12 -7.42 0.63
C ALA A 32 23.50 -5.99 0.21
N LYS A 33 23.54 -5.04 1.13
CA LYS A 33 23.93 -3.66 0.86
C LYS A 33 25.40 -3.53 0.42
N GLU A 34 26.30 -4.27 1.01
CA GLU A 34 27.71 -4.30 0.61
C GLU A 34 27.89 -4.88 -0.80
N VAL A 35 27.15 -5.93 -1.13
CA VAL A 35 27.16 -6.55 -2.47
C VAL A 35 26.61 -5.61 -3.53
N VAL A 36 25.50 -4.95 -3.27
CA VAL A 36 24.89 -3.99 -4.19
C VAL A 36 25.83 -2.81 -4.46
N ALA A 37 26.47 -2.27 -3.43
CA ALA A 37 27.43 -1.18 -3.57
C ALA A 37 28.68 -1.58 -4.39
N GLU A 38 29.16 -2.81 -4.23
CA GLU A 38 30.28 -3.32 -5.02
C GLU A 38 29.88 -3.53 -6.49
N ALA A 39 28.69 -4.06 -6.75
CA ALA A 39 28.14 -4.22 -8.10
C ALA A 39 27.98 -2.86 -8.81
N GLU A 40 27.49 -1.84 -8.12
CA GLU A 40 27.41 -0.48 -8.67
C GLU A 40 28.79 0.07 -9.02
N ARG A 41 29.77 -0.17 -8.15
CA ARG A 41 31.17 0.26 -8.40
C ARG A 41 31.78 -0.40 -9.63
N LEU A 42 31.52 -1.70 -9.87
CA LEU A 42 32.00 -2.43 -11.03
C LEU A 42 31.35 -1.90 -12.32
N LEU A 43 30.05 -1.71 -12.31
CA LEU A 43 29.33 -1.12 -13.45
C LEU A 43 29.78 0.31 -13.77
N ALA A 44 30.03 1.13 -12.76
CA ALA A 44 30.55 2.48 -12.95
C ALA A 44 31.95 2.51 -13.62
N LYS A 45 32.75 1.45 -13.47
CA LYS A 45 34.04 1.26 -14.14
C LYS A 45 33.92 0.65 -15.52
N GLY A 46 32.73 0.27 -15.97
CA GLY A 46 32.52 -0.48 -17.21
C GLY A 46 33.00 -1.94 -17.12
N GLU A 47 33.18 -2.45 -15.93
CA GLU A 47 33.57 -3.85 -15.70
C GLU A 47 32.32 -4.72 -15.73
N ILE A 48 32.35 -5.80 -16.52
CA ILE A 48 31.27 -6.79 -16.59
C ILE A 48 31.16 -7.47 -15.23
N MET A 49 29.97 -7.52 -14.67
CA MET A 49 29.70 -8.42 -13.56
C MET A 49 29.74 -9.86 -14.09
N GLN A 50 30.89 -10.50 -13.98
CA GLN A 50 31.07 -11.90 -14.41
C GLN A 50 30.23 -12.86 -13.56
N ASP A 51 29.81 -12.45 -12.37
CA ASP A 51 29.03 -13.26 -11.46
C ASP A 51 27.70 -12.59 -11.08
N THR A 52 26.68 -12.76 -11.93
CA THR A 52 25.30 -12.36 -11.60
C THR A 52 24.70 -13.20 -10.48
N ALA A 53 25.35 -14.29 -10.05
CA ALA A 53 24.88 -15.15 -8.98
C ALA A 53 24.74 -14.38 -7.65
N VAL A 54 25.65 -13.45 -7.40
CA VAL A 54 25.64 -12.62 -6.19
C VAL A 54 24.43 -11.68 -6.17
N LEU A 55 24.12 -10.99 -7.25
CA LEU A 55 22.90 -10.17 -7.34
C LEU A 55 21.63 -11.02 -7.27
N THR A 56 21.64 -12.19 -7.88
CA THR A 56 20.55 -13.17 -7.80
C THR A 56 20.31 -13.61 -6.37
N GLU A 57 21.39 -13.86 -5.59
CA GLU A 57 21.28 -14.20 -4.16
C GLU A 57 20.69 -13.05 -3.34
N VAL A 58 21.11 -11.80 -3.60
CA VAL A 58 20.53 -10.60 -2.97
C VAL A 58 19.05 -10.51 -3.27
N ILE A 59 18.65 -10.64 -4.54
CA ILE A 59 17.25 -10.58 -4.96
C ILE A 59 16.45 -11.70 -4.26
N ASN A 60 16.92 -12.95 -4.30
CA ASN A 60 16.24 -14.08 -3.65
C ASN A 60 16.09 -13.89 -2.14
N THR A 61 17.07 -13.24 -1.50
CA THR A 61 17.04 -12.97 -0.06
C THR A 61 16.08 -11.85 0.31
N LEU A 62 16.04 -10.79 -0.47
CA LEU A 62 15.26 -9.58 -0.18
C LEU A 62 13.87 -9.60 -0.82
N ASP A 63 13.64 -10.36 -1.89
CA ASP A 63 12.36 -10.38 -2.59
C ASP A 63 11.31 -11.24 -1.88
N ASN A 64 10.85 -10.72 -0.76
CA ASN A 64 9.78 -11.27 0.06
C ASN A 64 8.93 -10.10 0.63
N PRO A 65 7.72 -10.35 1.15
CA PRO A 65 6.83 -9.28 1.61
C PRO A 65 7.44 -8.33 2.66
N VAL A 66 8.40 -8.80 3.46
CA VAL A 66 9.09 -7.99 4.47
C VAL A 66 10.22 -7.18 3.82
N GLY A 67 11.07 -7.82 3.02
CA GLY A 67 12.19 -7.18 2.33
C GLY A 67 11.72 -6.10 1.35
N ARG A 68 10.63 -6.34 0.60
CA ARG A 68 9.99 -5.35 -0.28
C ARG A 68 9.52 -4.08 0.45
N VAL A 69 9.42 -4.09 1.78
CA VAL A 69 9.05 -2.92 2.58
C VAL A 69 10.26 -2.30 3.29
N ILE A 70 11.10 -3.12 3.93
CA ILE A 70 12.19 -2.63 4.78
C ILE A 70 13.52 -2.41 4.04
N ALA A 71 13.74 -3.14 2.95
CA ALA A 71 14.94 -3.10 2.11
C ALA A 71 14.60 -2.79 0.63
N LYS A 72 13.55 -2.01 0.41
CA LYS A 72 13.04 -1.73 -0.93
C LYS A 72 14.03 -0.98 -1.81
N ASP A 73 14.87 -0.13 -1.22
CA ASP A 73 15.83 0.68 -1.97
C ASP A 73 16.97 -0.20 -2.45
N GLU A 74 17.54 -1.07 -1.59
CA GLU A 74 18.55 -2.04 -1.93
C GLU A 74 18.04 -3.09 -2.93
N LEU A 75 16.81 -3.53 -2.78
CA LEU A 75 16.20 -4.48 -3.71
C LEU A 75 15.96 -3.84 -5.09
N ALA A 76 15.49 -2.58 -5.13
CA ALA A 76 15.31 -1.83 -6.36
C ALA A 76 16.64 -1.63 -7.09
N GLU A 77 17.71 -1.31 -6.35
CA GLU A 77 19.05 -1.17 -6.88
C GLU A 77 19.58 -2.50 -7.42
N ALA A 78 19.39 -3.60 -6.70
CA ALA A 78 19.78 -4.94 -7.19
C ALA A 78 19.05 -5.31 -8.51
N TYR A 79 17.76 -5.07 -8.60
CA TYR A 79 17.01 -5.27 -9.84
C TYR A 79 17.50 -4.36 -10.96
N TYR A 80 17.74 -3.07 -10.68
CA TYR A 80 18.29 -2.14 -11.66
C TYR A 80 19.64 -2.61 -12.20
N LEU A 81 20.56 -3.07 -11.32
CA LEU A 81 21.88 -3.56 -11.70
C LEU A 81 21.80 -4.85 -12.55
N MET A 82 20.86 -5.76 -12.21
CA MET A 82 20.57 -6.92 -13.06
C MET A 82 20.06 -6.50 -14.45
N GLY A 83 19.13 -5.55 -14.48
CA GLY A 83 18.63 -4.99 -15.74
C GLY A 83 19.76 -4.39 -16.59
N ARG A 84 20.67 -3.62 -15.98
CA ARG A 84 21.84 -3.06 -16.66
C ARG A 84 22.78 -4.14 -17.19
N ASN A 85 22.99 -5.20 -16.43
CA ASN A 85 23.83 -6.31 -16.88
C ASN A 85 23.22 -7.05 -18.09
N MET A 86 21.90 -7.24 -18.12
CA MET A 86 21.19 -7.82 -19.26
C MET A 86 21.22 -6.89 -20.49
N ASP A 87 21.05 -5.59 -20.29
CA ASP A 87 21.05 -4.56 -21.33
C ASP A 87 22.47 -4.37 -21.91
N ASP A 88 23.44 -4.00 -21.07
CA ASP A 88 24.77 -3.55 -21.52
C ASP A 88 25.67 -4.70 -22.00
N TYR A 89 25.51 -5.92 -21.48
CA TYR A 89 26.46 -7.03 -21.74
C TYR A 89 25.83 -8.26 -22.35
N CYS A 90 24.62 -8.64 -21.93
CA CYS A 90 23.97 -9.82 -22.50
C CYS A 90 23.16 -9.49 -23.75
N HIS A 91 22.83 -8.22 -23.98
CA HIS A 91 21.93 -7.75 -25.03
C HIS A 91 20.57 -8.47 -25.01
N ASP A 92 20.14 -8.90 -23.82
CA ASP A 92 18.80 -9.44 -23.55
C ASP A 92 17.89 -8.36 -22.99
N PHE A 93 17.37 -7.53 -23.90
CA PHE A 93 16.52 -6.39 -23.53
C PHE A 93 15.18 -6.83 -22.99
N ALA A 94 14.71 -8.03 -23.34
CA ALA A 94 13.47 -8.59 -22.81
C ALA A 94 13.60 -8.95 -21.33
N ALA A 95 14.73 -9.53 -20.92
CA ALA A 95 15.04 -9.77 -19.51
C ALA A 95 15.35 -8.45 -18.78
N ALA A 96 16.09 -7.53 -19.41
CA ALA A 96 16.36 -6.20 -18.84
C ALA A 96 15.06 -5.46 -18.49
N ALA A 97 14.06 -5.48 -19.39
CA ALA A 97 12.77 -4.86 -19.15
C ALA A 97 12.05 -5.46 -17.94
N ASP A 98 12.07 -6.78 -17.75
CA ASP A 98 11.48 -7.43 -16.57
C ASP A 98 12.13 -6.92 -15.26
N TYR A 99 13.45 -6.83 -15.24
CA TYR A 99 14.19 -6.32 -14.08
C TYR A 99 13.93 -4.83 -13.82
N TYR A 100 13.89 -3.99 -14.86
CA TYR A 100 13.57 -2.57 -14.70
C TYR A 100 12.12 -2.35 -14.21
N ILE A 101 11.17 -3.14 -14.69
CA ILE A 101 9.79 -3.13 -14.22
C ILE A 101 9.72 -3.49 -12.74
N GLU A 102 10.41 -4.56 -12.29
CA GLU A 102 10.42 -4.93 -10.86
C GLU A 102 11.09 -3.86 -10.00
N ALA A 103 12.17 -3.23 -10.48
CA ALA A 103 12.82 -2.11 -9.80
C ALA A 103 11.87 -0.89 -9.65
N ASP A 104 11.14 -0.52 -10.71
CA ASP A 104 10.20 0.62 -10.65
C ASP A 104 8.99 0.33 -9.76
N ARG A 105 8.51 -0.92 -9.73
CA ARG A 105 7.41 -1.36 -8.84
C ARG A 105 7.69 -1.16 -7.36
N LEU A 106 8.95 -1.25 -6.95
CA LEU A 106 9.36 -1.04 -5.55
C LEU A 106 9.23 0.41 -5.12
N GLN A 107 9.10 1.36 -6.05
CA GLN A 107 8.95 2.79 -5.74
C GLN A 107 10.01 3.25 -4.74
N THR A 108 11.27 3.03 -5.10
CA THR A 108 12.43 3.39 -4.26
C THR A 108 12.38 4.85 -3.78
N THR A 109 12.91 5.12 -2.59
CA THR A 109 13.06 6.48 -2.07
C THR A 109 14.23 7.23 -2.71
N ASP A 110 15.17 6.51 -3.31
CA ASP A 110 16.23 7.10 -4.12
C ASP A 110 15.67 7.63 -5.45
N LEU A 111 15.49 8.94 -5.50
CA LEU A 111 14.97 9.62 -6.68
C LEU A 111 15.93 9.53 -7.88
N VAL A 112 17.26 9.49 -7.64
CA VAL A 112 18.23 9.36 -8.75
C VAL A 112 18.12 7.98 -9.39
N LEU A 113 18.09 6.94 -8.58
CA LEU A 113 17.88 5.56 -9.06
C LEU A 113 16.56 5.43 -9.81
N ARG A 114 15.48 5.95 -9.25
CA ARG A 114 14.15 5.91 -9.89
C ARG A 114 14.14 6.61 -11.26
N GLY A 115 14.79 7.76 -11.38
CA GLY A 115 14.94 8.45 -12.65
C GLY A 115 15.77 7.65 -13.66
N ARG A 116 16.87 7.01 -13.22
CA ARG A 116 17.72 6.13 -14.05
C ARG A 116 16.94 4.92 -14.58
N ILE A 117 16.14 4.28 -13.73
CA ILE A 117 15.26 3.15 -14.14
C ILE A 117 14.32 3.59 -15.27
N ASN A 118 13.63 4.72 -15.11
CA ASN A 118 12.73 5.24 -16.15
C ASN A 118 13.50 5.61 -17.43
N SER A 119 14.71 6.16 -17.33
CA SER A 119 15.54 6.46 -18.49
C SER A 119 15.92 5.19 -19.27
N CYS A 120 16.25 4.09 -18.58
CA CYS A 120 16.56 2.80 -19.23
C CYS A 120 15.33 2.20 -19.94
N MET A 121 14.15 2.25 -19.30
CA MET A 121 12.90 1.80 -19.93
C MET A 121 12.56 2.64 -21.18
N GLY A 122 12.74 3.96 -21.09
CA GLY A 122 12.59 4.87 -22.24
C GLY A 122 13.55 4.56 -23.36
N PHE A 123 14.81 4.23 -23.04
CA PHE A 123 15.80 3.83 -24.04
C PHE A 123 15.39 2.56 -24.80
N ILE A 124 14.93 1.53 -24.11
CA ILE A 124 14.45 0.28 -24.72
C ILE A 124 13.29 0.57 -25.68
N CYS A 125 12.28 1.34 -25.25
CA CYS A 125 11.15 1.71 -26.11
C CYS A 125 11.59 2.50 -27.35
N LYS A 126 12.55 3.43 -27.19
CA LYS A 126 13.11 4.21 -28.30
C LYS A 126 13.77 3.30 -29.34
N GLN A 127 14.52 2.26 -28.92
CA GLN A 127 15.21 1.35 -29.86
C GLN A 127 14.23 0.52 -30.71
N ASP A 128 13.04 0.21 -30.16
CA ASP A 128 11.96 -0.45 -30.92
C ASP A 128 11.06 0.55 -31.68
N SER A 129 11.44 1.82 -31.77
CA SER A 129 10.63 2.89 -32.38
C SER A 129 9.25 3.10 -31.68
N SER A 130 9.06 2.64 -30.47
CA SER A 130 7.90 2.89 -29.62
C SER A 130 8.02 4.27 -28.96
N PHE A 131 7.99 5.32 -29.79
CA PHE A 131 8.38 6.68 -29.40
C PHE A 131 7.43 7.34 -28.40
N ALA A 132 6.14 7.00 -28.41
CA ALA A 132 5.17 7.52 -27.46
C ALA A 132 5.41 6.97 -26.04
N GLU A 133 5.67 5.66 -25.93
CA GLU A 133 6.02 5.02 -24.67
C GLU A 133 7.40 5.49 -24.16
N ALA A 134 8.37 5.65 -25.06
CA ALA A 134 9.68 6.20 -24.72
C ALA A 134 9.54 7.62 -24.16
N LEU A 135 8.72 8.48 -24.78
CA LEU A 135 8.42 9.83 -24.29
C LEU A 135 7.88 9.81 -22.87
N GLU A 136 6.88 8.97 -22.59
CA GLU A 136 6.29 8.87 -21.27
C GLU A 136 7.32 8.50 -20.19
N PHE A 137 8.18 7.52 -20.45
CA PHE A 137 9.24 7.14 -19.50
C PHE A 137 10.28 8.25 -19.31
N TYR A 138 10.70 8.94 -20.37
CA TYR A 138 11.66 10.04 -20.25
C TYR A 138 11.05 11.26 -19.53
N GLU A 139 9.77 11.54 -19.72
CA GLU A 139 9.07 12.58 -18.95
C GLU A 139 8.99 12.22 -17.46
N ARG A 140 8.68 10.96 -17.13
CA ARG A 140 8.74 10.47 -15.74
C ARG A 140 10.16 10.61 -15.16
N ALA A 141 11.19 10.29 -15.93
CA ALA A 141 12.58 10.47 -15.51
C ALA A 141 12.91 11.94 -15.25
N CYS A 142 12.50 12.86 -16.14
CA CYS A 142 12.65 14.31 -15.96
C CYS A 142 11.97 14.79 -14.70
N GLU A 143 10.73 14.40 -14.43
CA GLU A 143 10.00 14.80 -13.24
C GLU A 143 10.74 14.40 -11.94
N VAL A 144 11.24 13.17 -11.91
CA VAL A 144 11.95 12.63 -10.75
C VAL A 144 13.32 13.28 -10.58
N HIS A 145 14.10 13.45 -11.65
CA HIS A 145 15.41 14.11 -11.58
C HIS A 145 15.32 15.59 -11.23
N LYS A 146 14.27 16.26 -11.66
CA LYS A 146 13.98 17.64 -11.22
C LYS A 146 13.76 17.72 -9.71
N LYS A 147 13.03 16.75 -9.13
CA LYS A 147 12.80 16.65 -7.67
C LYS A 147 14.07 16.29 -6.90
N SER A 148 14.96 15.49 -7.47
CA SER A 148 16.24 15.11 -6.86
C SER A 148 17.30 16.18 -6.94
N SER A 149 17.03 17.29 -7.66
CA SER A 149 18.02 18.36 -7.97
C SER A 149 19.26 17.86 -8.70
N ASN A 150 19.17 16.71 -9.36
CA ASN A 150 20.27 16.18 -10.17
C ASN A 150 20.23 16.81 -11.58
N VAL A 151 20.93 17.92 -11.73
CA VAL A 151 20.92 18.74 -12.96
C VAL A 151 21.42 17.95 -14.15
N TRP A 152 22.45 17.10 -13.97
CA TRP A 152 23.06 16.35 -15.07
C TRP A 152 22.04 15.37 -15.71
N TYR A 153 21.43 14.49 -14.90
CA TYR A 153 20.44 13.56 -15.40
C TYR A 153 19.17 14.25 -15.93
N TYR A 154 18.76 15.36 -15.27
CA TYR A 154 17.60 16.12 -15.73
C TYR A 154 17.83 16.70 -17.14
N ALA A 155 18.99 17.34 -17.35
CA ALA A 155 19.35 17.94 -18.63
C ALA A 155 19.41 16.90 -19.75
N HIS A 156 20.11 15.78 -19.54
CA HIS A 156 20.19 14.70 -20.53
C HIS A 156 18.82 14.06 -20.84
N ASN A 157 17.94 13.91 -19.85
CA ASN A 157 16.58 13.43 -20.11
C ASN A 157 15.73 14.45 -20.88
N LEU A 158 15.95 15.76 -20.72
CA LEU A 158 15.30 16.75 -21.60
C LEU A 158 15.70 16.55 -23.07
N LEU A 159 16.95 16.20 -23.36
CA LEU A 159 17.35 15.85 -24.75
C LEU A 159 16.61 14.60 -25.26
N ASN A 160 16.51 13.58 -24.42
CA ASN A 160 15.77 12.38 -24.80
C ASN A 160 14.29 12.68 -25.06
N VAL A 161 13.64 13.51 -24.24
CA VAL A 161 12.26 13.98 -24.46
C VAL A 161 12.16 14.75 -25.78
N ALA A 162 13.06 15.69 -26.03
CA ALA A 162 13.07 16.47 -27.27
C ALA A 162 13.25 15.56 -28.51
N GLU A 163 14.12 14.56 -28.44
CA GLU A 163 14.32 13.59 -29.49
C GLU A 163 13.05 12.77 -29.79
N GLN A 164 12.30 12.36 -28.72
CA GLN A 164 11.03 11.65 -28.96
C GLN A 164 9.98 12.55 -29.61
N TYR A 165 9.87 13.82 -29.21
CA TYR A 165 9.00 14.77 -29.92
C TYR A 165 9.40 14.93 -31.40
N VAL A 166 10.70 14.95 -31.72
CA VAL A 166 11.16 14.98 -33.10
C VAL A 166 10.74 13.71 -33.85
N ASN A 167 10.89 12.53 -33.23
CA ASN A 167 10.51 11.24 -33.81
C ASN A 167 8.99 11.14 -34.04
N LEU A 168 8.20 11.76 -33.19
CA LEU A 168 6.73 11.86 -33.33
C LEU A 168 6.27 12.96 -34.30
N GLY A 169 7.19 13.77 -34.84
CA GLY A 169 6.89 14.89 -35.73
C GLY A 169 6.36 16.15 -35.03
N GLU A 170 6.47 16.19 -33.70
CA GLU A 170 6.00 17.29 -32.84
C GLU A 170 7.10 18.36 -32.66
N TYR A 171 7.55 18.96 -33.75
CA TYR A 171 8.73 19.86 -33.77
C TYR A 171 8.61 21.07 -32.83
N ASN A 172 7.41 21.65 -32.67
CA ASN A 172 7.20 22.78 -31.78
C ASN A 172 7.42 22.42 -30.31
N ASN A 173 7.01 21.22 -29.92
CA ASN A 173 7.24 20.69 -28.58
C ASN A 173 8.73 20.39 -28.38
N ALA A 174 9.37 19.79 -29.39
CA ALA A 174 10.82 19.57 -29.38
C ALA A 174 11.62 20.86 -29.20
N ASP A 175 11.30 21.93 -29.95
CA ASP A 175 11.96 23.23 -29.84
C ASP A 175 11.79 23.85 -28.44
N SER A 176 10.60 23.73 -27.87
CA SER A 176 10.32 24.23 -26.51
C SER A 176 11.17 23.51 -25.45
N VAL A 177 11.30 22.20 -25.58
CA VAL A 177 12.14 21.39 -24.67
C VAL A 177 13.62 21.65 -24.90
N LEU A 178 14.08 21.81 -26.14
CA LEU A 178 15.47 22.16 -26.47
C LEU A 178 15.85 23.53 -25.96
N LEU A 179 14.93 24.50 -26.01
CA LEU A 179 15.14 25.83 -25.41
C LEU A 179 15.31 25.70 -23.91
N LEU A 180 14.50 24.86 -23.24
CA LEU A 180 14.66 24.59 -21.81
C LEU A 180 16.01 23.91 -21.53
N ALA A 181 16.37 22.89 -22.32
CA ALA A 181 17.64 22.16 -22.20
C ALA A 181 18.85 23.09 -22.35
N SER A 182 18.79 24.07 -23.24
CA SER A 182 19.89 25.03 -23.48
C SER A 182 20.19 25.97 -22.30
N ASN A 183 19.33 26.02 -21.28
CA ASN A 183 19.61 26.78 -20.05
C ASN A 183 20.56 26.05 -19.08
N TYR A 184 20.90 24.79 -19.39
CA TYR A 184 21.79 23.99 -18.56
C TYR A 184 23.17 23.86 -19.23
N ASP A 185 24.21 24.26 -18.51
CA ASP A 185 25.60 24.07 -18.92
C ASP A 185 26.17 22.90 -18.09
N VAL A 186 26.03 21.70 -18.64
CA VAL A 186 26.32 20.45 -17.93
C VAL A 186 27.76 20.00 -18.18
N ASP A 187 28.13 19.91 -19.45
CA ASP A 187 29.48 19.56 -19.91
C ASP A 187 29.72 20.05 -21.36
N SER A 188 30.97 19.93 -21.82
CA SER A 188 31.36 20.40 -23.16
C SER A 188 30.72 19.63 -24.31
N ALA A 189 30.26 18.37 -24.08
CA ALA A 189 29.59 17.54 -25.08
C ALA A 189 28.11 17.91 -25.23
N TYR A 190 27.48 18.35 -24.12
CA TYR A 190 26.06 18.61 -24.04
C TYR A 190 25.54 19.62 -25.08
N TYR A 191 26.32 20.70 -25.34
CA TYR A 191 25.95 21.63 -26.40
C TYR A 191 25.89 20.93 -27.77
N ALA A 192 26.82 20.04 -28.08
CA ALA A 192 26.82 19.30 -29.34
C ALA A 192 25.64 18.33 -29.43
N ASP A 193 25.25 17.72 -28.31
CA ASP A 193 24.07 16.83 -28.23
C ASP A 193 22.77 17.61 -28.48
N ILE A 194 22.63 18.83 -27.97
CA ILE A 194 21.52 19.75 -28.30
C ILE A 194 21.47 20.04 -29.80
N MET A 195 22.64 20.31 -30.42
CA MET A 195 22.70 20.61 -31.84
C MET A 195 22.40 19.40 -32.69
N ASP A 196 22.80 18.18 -32.29
CA ASP A 196 22.42 16.95 -32.96
C ASP A 196 20.87 16.77 -33.01
N VAL A 197 20.17 16.92 -31.86
CA VAL A 197 18.71 16.81 -31.85
C VAL A 197 18.04 17.89 -32.70
N LYS A 198 18.54 19.14 -32.69
CA LYS A 198 18.05 20.19 -33.60
C LYS A 198 18.29 19.85 -35.08
N ALA A 199 19.45 19.28 -35.40
CA ALA A 199 19.77 18.87 -36.76
C ALA A 199 18.87 17.72 -37.23
N ILE A 200 18.55 16.76 -36.36
CA ILE A 200 17.60 15.69 -36.67
C ILE A 200 16.21 16.28 -36.95
N ALA A 201 15.75 17.23 -36.11
CA ALA A 201 14.48 17.91 -36.32
C ALA A 201 14.43 18.61 -37.71
N LEU A 202 15.49 19.33 -38.09
CA LEU A 202 15.59 19.97 -39.39
C LEU A 202 15.67 18.95 -40.55
N TYR A 203 16.41 17.85 -40.36
CA TYR A 203 16.51 16.78 -41.33
C TYR A 203 15.12 16.14 -41.59
N ASN A 204 14.37 15.83 -40.58
CA ASN A 204 13.03 15.26 -40.69
C ASN A 204 12.03 16.25 -41.34
N GLN A 205 12.25 17.55 -41.19
CA GLN A 205 11.51 18.59 -41.93
C GLN A 205 12.05 18.82 -43.35
N GLN A 206 13.02 18.03 -43.84
CA GLN A 206 13.64 18.14 -45.15
C GLN A 206 14.46 19.44 -45.34
N ILE A 207 14.85 20.12 -44.28
CA ILE A 207 15.68 21.34 -44.33
C ILE A 207 17.17 20.95 -44.19
N TYR A 208 17.64 20.18 -45.18
CA TYR A 208 18.94 19.49 -45.12
C TYR A 208 20.17 20.42 -45.05
N ASP A 209 20.13 21.59 -45.71
CA ASP A 209 21.24 22.54 -45.69
C ASP A 209 21.41 23.14 -44.28
N SER A 210 20.33 23.47 -43.60
CA SER A 210 20.38 23.99 -42.20
C SER A 210 20.84 22.90 -41.23
N ALA A 211 20.33 21.66 -41.36
CA ALA A 211 20.77 20.54 -40.57
C ALA A 211 22.29 20.32 -40.73
N LEU A 212 22.77 20.39 -41.96
CA LEU A 212 24.20 20.22 -42.28
C LEU A 212 25.08 21.31 -41.67
N VAL A 213 24.62 22.55 -41.63
CA VAL A 213 25.35 23.67 -40.98
C VAL A 213 25.55 23.38 -39.50
N LEU A 214 24.50 22.95 -38.79
CA LEU A 214 24.61 22.60 -37.38
C LEU A 214 25.57 21.45 -37.14
N LEU A 215 25.42 20.34 -37.90
CA LEU A 215 26.25 19.13 -37.76
C LEU A 215 27.72 19.39 -38.04
N LEU A 216 28.03 20.15 -39.08
CA LEU A 216 29.41 20.54 -39.41
C LEU A 216 30.03 21.45 -38.34
N GLY A 217 29.20 22.29 -37.66
CA GLY A 217 29.64 23.14 -36.56
C GLY A 217 30.06 22.36 -35.33
N ILE A 218 29.52 21.15 -35.12
CA ILE A 218 29.78 20.34 -33.92
C ILE A 218 30.64 19.11 -34.15
N LYS A 219 30.99 18.79 -35.40
CA LYS A 219 31.69 17.53 -35.77
C LYS A 219 33.00 17.29 -35.03
N ASP A 220 33.70 18.33 -34.66
CA ASP A 220 35.02 18.30 -34.00
C ASP A 220 34.93 18.48 -32.45
N TYR A 221 33.72 18.59 -31.90
CA TYR A 221 33.55 18.68 -30.45
C TYR A 221 34.04 17.41 -29.74
N PRO A 222 34.61 17.54 -28.53
CA PRO A 222 35.12 16.40 -27.78
C PRO A 222 33.95 15.56 -27.25
N ARG A 223 33.68 14.44 -27.88
CA ARG A 223 32.64 13.46 -27.51
C ARG A 223 33.17 12.03 -27.65
N ASN A 224 32.45 11.07 -27.07
CA ASN A 224 32.78 9.66 -27.32
C ASN A 224 32.64 9.31 -28.80
N ILE A 225 33.28 8.21 -29.23
CA ILE A 225 33.37 7.84 -30.64
C ILE A 225 31.98 7.54 -31.27
N GLU A 226 31.07 6.97 -30.52
CA GLU A 226 29.72 6.64 -31.02
C GLU A 226 28.86 7.91 -31.22
N ALA A 227 28.90 8.88 -30.31
CA ALA A 227 28.20 10.16 -30.47
C ALA A 227 28.78 10.92 -31.71
N LYS A 228 30.10 10.85 -31.89
CA LYS A 228 30.77 11.45 -33.08
C LYS A 228 30.38 10.76 -34.36
N THR A 229 30.41 9.43 -34.41
CA THR A 229 30.02 8.66 -35.61
C THR A 229 28.56 8.83 -35.95
N TYR A 230 27.67 9.02 -34.94
CA TYR A 230 26.29 9.38 -35.17
C TYR A 230 26.12 10.72 -35.90
N SER A 231 26.81 11.78 -35.47
CA SER A 231 26.80 13.05 -36.22
C SER A 231 27.35 12.92 -37.63
N TYR A 232 28.40 12.12 -37.81
CA TYR A 232 28.94 11.82 -39.15
C TYR A 232 27.96 11.07 -40.05
N LEU A 233 27.20 10.12 -39.47
CA LEU A 233 26.12 9.45 -40.20
C LEU A 233 25.03 10.44 -40.61
N MET A 234 24.64 11.36 -39.76
CA MET A 234 23.65 12.39 -40.08
C MET A 234 24.16 13.36 -41.15
N ILE A 235 25.48 13.74 -41.11
CA ILE A 235 26.11 14.52 -42.18
C ILE A 235 26.06 13.75 -43.50
N ALA A 236 26.38 12.45 -43.51
CA ALA A 236 26.29 11.60 -44.69
C ALA A 236 24.88 11.56 -45.27
N ARG A 237 23.88 11.39 -44.41
CA ARG A 237 22.45 11.43 -44.78
C ARG A 237 22.07 12.76 -45.44
N CYS A 238 22.47 13.90 -44.85
CA CYS A 238 22.18 15.22 -45.38
C CYS A 238 22.81 15.39 -46.78
N TYR A 239 24.10 15.02 -46.95
CA TYR A 239 24.75 15.09 -48.25
C TYR A 239 24.10 14.16 -49.28
N ASN A 240 23.68 12.97 -48.88
CA ASN A 240 22.96 12.04 -49.74
C ASN A 240 21.64 12.65 -50.24
N GLN A 241 20.84 13.25 -49.39
CA GLN A 241 19.59 13.92 -49.76
C GLN A 241 19.86 15.15 -50.69
N LEU A 242 20.97 15.81 -50.50
CA LEU A 242 21.43 16.92 -51.37
C LEU A 242 22.11 16.47 -52.64
N LEU A 243 22.16 15.14 -52.92
CA LEU A 243 22.83 14.54 -54.08
C LEU A 243 24.32 14.91 -54.21
N LYS A 244 24.98 15.20 -53.09
CA LYS A 244 26.44 15.46 -53.00
C LYS A 244 27.20 14.16 -52.73
N ILE A 245 27.20 13.26 -53.74
CA ILE A 245 27.55 11.85 -53.61
C ILE A 245 28.95 11.63 -53.01
N ASP A 246 29.97 12.31 -53.51
CA ASP A 246 31.35 12.15 -53.00
C ASP A 246 31.47 12.44 -51.51
N LYS A 247 30.77 13.50 -51.05
CA LYS A 247 30.77 13.85 -49.64
C LYS A 247 29.97 12.85 -48.83
N ALA A 248 28.81 12.39 -49.30
CA ALA A 248 28.02 11.37 -48.65
C ALA A 248 28.84 10.09 -48.41
N LYS A 249 29.54 9.62 -49.47
CA LYS A 249 30.45 8.46 -49.40
C LYS A 249 31.54 8.66 -48.33
N TYR A 250 32.24 9.79 -48.37
CA TYR A 250 33.33 10.10 -47.44
C TYR A 250 32.89 9.97 -45.96
N TYR A 251 31.75 10.55 -45.62
CA TYR A 251 31.24 10.49 -44.26
C TYR A 251 30.65 9.10 -43.89
N ALA A 252 30.03 8.39 -44.82
CA ALA A 252 29.56 7.03 -44.62
C ALA A 252 30.71 6.03 -44.40
N GLU A 253 31.80 6.14 -45.16
CA GLU A 253 33.01 5.32 -44.98
C GLU A 253 33.68 5.57 -43.65
N TYR A 254 33.68 6.83 -43.14
CA TYR A 254 34.14 7.13 -41.80
C TYR A 254 33.32 6.39 -40.73
N VAL A 255 31.98 6.37 -40.85
CA VAL A 255 31.11 5.64 -39.92
C VAL A 255 31.41 4.15 -39.91
N ILE A 256 31.58 3.53 -41.11
CA ILE A 256 31.89 2.10 -41.21
C ILE A 256 33.21 1.75 -40.51
N THR A 257 34.21 2.61 -40.62
CA THR A 257 35.54 2.35 -40.09
C THR A 257 35.72 2.64 -38.61
N HIS A 258 34.86 3.49 -38.02
CA HIS A 258 35.05 3.99 -36.64
C HIS A 258 33.91 3.62 -35.67
N SER A 259 32.72 3.28 -36.19
CA SER A 259 31.61 2.89 -35.30
C SER A 259 31.66 1.41 -34.95
N TYR A 260 31.40 1.12 -33.66
CA TYR A 260 31.16 -0.25 -33.19
C TYR A 260 29.67 -0.63 -33.32
N ASN A 261 28.78 0.35 -33.55
CA ASN A 261 27.35 0.15 -33.64
C ASN A 261 26.96 -0.39 -35.03
N SER A 262 26.47 -1.64 -35.07
CA SER A 262 26.03 -2.31 -36.32
C SER A 262 24.88 -1.57 -37.01
N SER A 263 23.99 -0.89 -36.26
CA SER A 263 22.92 -0.09 -36.85
C SER A 263 23.45 1.13 -37.61
N PHE A 264 24.49 1.79 -37.06
CA PHE A 264 25.10 2.92 -37.75
C PHE A 264 25.83 2.45 -38.99
N ARG A 265 26.56 1.32 -38.95
CA ARG A 265 27.24 0.75 -40.12
C ARG A 265 26.25 0.30 -41.19
N SER A 266 25.16 -0.39 -40.84
CA SER A 266 24.10 -0.76 -41.77
C SER A 266 23.52 0.45 -42.51
N ASN A 267 23.22 1.53 -41.76
CA ASN A 267 22.75 2.79 -42.34
C ASN A 267 23.79 3.48 -43.21
N ALA A 268 25.06 3.40 -42.86
CA ALA A 268 26.15 3.93 -43.71
C ALA A 268 26.29 3.14 -44.99
N TYR A 269 26.22 1.80 -44.95
CA TYR A 269 26.19 0.96 -46.17
C TYR A 269 24.98 1.28 -47.05
N TYR A 270 23.80 1.58 -46.45
CA TYR A 270 22.66 2.01 -47.26
C TYR A 270 22.96 3.27 -48.10
N ILE A 271 23.66 4.26 -47.51
CA ILE A 271 24.09 5.46 -48.23
C ILE A 271 25.07 5.11 -49.38
N LEU A 272 26.02 4.19 -49.13
CA LEU A 272 26.95 3.74 -50.13
C LEU A 272 26.29 2.95 -51.29
N ILE A 273 25.27 2.15 -50.97
CA ILE A 273 24.42 1.46 -51.96
C ILE A 273 23.75 2.48 -52.86
N GLN A 274 23.07 3.50 -52.29
CA GLN A 274 22.44 4.54 -53.08
C GLN A 274 23.45 5.33 -53.96
N SER A 275 24.65 5.55 -53.41
CA SER A 275 25.73 6.20 -54.16
C SER A 275 26.18 5.36 -55.35
N ALA A 276 26.38 4.03 -55.14
CA ALA A 276 26.78 3.10 -56.20
C ALA A 276 25.69 2.93 -57.27
N GLU A 277 24.42 2.98 -56.91
CA GLU A 277 23.29 2.99 -57.83
C GLU A 277 23.32 4.21 -58.76
N ILE A 278 23.52 5.41 -58.17
CA ILE A 278 23.60 6.66 -58.95
C ILE A 278 24.81 6.66 -59.90
N GLU A 279 25.94 6.11 -59.44
CA GLU A 279 27.16 5.99 -60.23
C GLU A 279 27.10 4.84 -61.29
N GLY A 280 26.13 3.96 -61.23
CA GLY A 280 26.01 2.77 -62.09
C GLY A 280 27.04 1.70 -61.77
N ASN A 281 27.67 1.69 -60.60
CA ASN A 281 28.74 0.78 -60.22
C ASN A 281 28.19 -0.52 -59.64
N ILE A 282 27.89 -1.50 -60.49
CA ILE A 282 27.27 -2.77 -60.10
C ILE A 282 28.16 -3.58 -59.13
N ASN A 283 29.49 -3.52 -59.26
CA ASN A 283 30.35 -4.25 -58.32
C ASN A 283 30.31 -3.71 -56.90
N GLN A 284 30.39 -2.40 -56.71
CA GLN A 284 30.27 -1.76 -55.42
C GLN A 284 28.87 -1.94 -54.86
N LEU A 285 27.84 -1.86 -55.69
CA LEU A 285 26.47 -2.13 -55.27
C LEU A 285 26.33 -3.52 -54.64
N ALA A 286 26.86 -4.55 -55.33
CA ALA A 286 26.80 -5.92 -54.81
C ALA A 286 27.62 -6.10 -53.51
N GLU A 287 28.80 -5.49 -53.44
CA GLU A 287 29.65 -5.54 -52.27
C GLU A 287 28.99 -4.89 -51.07
N TYR A 288 28.52 -3.64 -51.18
CA TYR A 288 27.89 -2.91 -50.09
C TYR A 288 26.57 -3.56 -49.64
N SER A 289 25.78 -4.10 -50.56
CA SER A 289 24.57 -4.85 -50.24
C SER A 289 24.86 -6.06 -49.37
N ARG A 290 25.91 -6.84 -49.71
CA ARG A 290 26.31 -7.99 -48.91
C ARG A 290 26.81 -7.57 -47.50
N CYS A 291 27.65 -6.54 -47.42
CA CYS A 291 28.12 -6.02 -46.13
C CYS A 291 26.95 -5.55 -45.24
N ARG A 292 25.97 -4.88 -45.84
CA ARG A 292 24.76 -4.48 -45.14
C ARG A 292 23.95 -5.66 -44.62
N GLU A 293 23.74 -6.70 -45.45
CA GLU A 293 23.05 -7.93 -45.02
C GLU A 293 23.74 -8.62 -43.85
N ASP A 294 25.09 -8.58 -43.80
CA ASP A 294 25.85 -9.11 -42.67
C ASP A 294 25.59 -8.31 -41.37
N GLU A 295 25.57 -6.97 -41.46
CA GLU A 295 25.21 -6.12 -40.30
C GLU A 295 23.75 -6.31 -39.87
N ASP A 296 22.81 -6.40 -40.82
CA ASP A 296 21.40 -6.58 -40.56
C ASP A 296 21.12 -7.95 -39.90
N ARG A 297 21.83 -9.01 -40.27
CA ARG A 297 21.75 -10.31 -39.57
C ARG A 297 22.22 -10.24 -38.13
N ASN A 298 23.28 -9.48 -37.85
CA ASN A 298 23.75 -9.25 -36.50
C ASN A 298 22.71 -8.48 -35.65
N LEU A 299 21.92 -7.59 -36.27
CA LEU A 299 20.89 -6.79 -35.61
C LEU A 299 19.57 -7.55 -35.39
N GLN A 300 19.30 -8.63 -36.14
CA GLN A 300 18.00 -9.29 -36.10
C GLN A 300 17.64 -9.77 -34.68
N HIS A 301 18.54 -10.49 -34.01
CA HIS A 301 18.31 -10.99 -32.66
C HIS A 301 18.12 -9.85 -31.65
N VAL A 302 18.89 -8.79 -31.78
CA VAL A 302 18.84 -7.59 -30.97
C VAL A 302 17.50 -6.87 -31.16
N SER A 303 17.05 -6.72 -32.41
CA SER A 303 15.76 -6.10 -32.73
C SER A 303 14.56 -6.89 -32.19
N GLU A 304 14.59 -8.23 -32.30
CA GLU A 304 13.55 -9.10 -31.74
C GLU A 304 13.48 -8.96 -30.20
N SER A 305 14.61 -8.85 -29.52
CA SER A 305 14.68 -8.65 -28.08
C SER A 305 14.12 -7.28 -27.66
N TYR A 306 14.43 -6.21 -28.42
CA TYR A 306 13.84 -4.88 -28.19
C TYR A 306 12.32 -4.89 -28.37
N ALA A 307 11.82 -5.54 -29.43
CA ALA A 307 10.39 -5.65 -29.70
C ALA A 307 9.66 -6.38 -28.58
N GLN A 308 10.21 -7.47 -28.07
CA GLN A 308 9.65 -8.18 -26.91
C GLN A 308 9.66 -7.31 -25.63
N ALA A 309 10.75 -6.59 -25.40
CA ALA A 309 10.90 -5.70 -24.26
C ALA A 309 9.88 -4.54 -24.30
N SER A 310 9.71 -3.90 -25.47
CA SER A 310 8.78 -2.78 -25.61
C SER A 310 7.33 -3.18 -25.41
N VAL A 311 6.93 -4.39 -25.84
CA VAL A 311 5.59 -4.93 -25.55
C VAL A 311 5.38 -5.05 -24.03
N LYS A 312 6.33 -5.60 -23.27
CA LYS A 312 6.25 -5.70 -21.82
C LYS A 312 6.14 -4.32 -21.16
N LEU A 313 6.94 -3.36 -21.61
CA LEU A 313 6.94 -1.99 -21.09
C LEU A 313 5.62 -1.26 -21.40
N ARG A 314 5.05 -1.47 -22.59
CA ARG A 314 3.74 -0.96 -22.97
C ARG A 314 2.62 -1.54 -22.10
N GLU A 315 2.65 -2.85 -21.84
CA GLU A 315 1.72 -3.50 -20.92
C GLU A 315 1.87 -2.96 -19.51
N TYR A 316 3.09 -2.68 -19.07
CA TYR A 316 3.37 -2.09 -17.76
C TYR A 316 2.81 -0.68 -17.64
N ILE A 317 2.98 0.19 -18.64
CA ILE A 317 2.40 1.55 -18.66
C ILE A 317 0.87 1.49 -18.58
N ASN A 318 0.25 0.61 -19.37
CA ASN A 318 -1.20 0.52 -19.45
C ASN A 318 -1.85 -0.14 -18.22
N ASN A 319 -1.09 -0.97 -17.49
CA ASN A 319 -1.59 -1.72 -16.33
C ASN A 319 -0.68 -1.57 -15.08
N PRO A 320 -0.43 -0.36 -14.59
CA PRO A 320 0.53 -0.14 -13.49
C PRO A 320 0.08 -0.73 -12.14
N ILE A 321 -1.20 -1.12 -11.99
CA ILE A 321 -1.83 -1.42 -10.69
C ILE A 321 -1.90 -2.91 -10.37
N HIS A 322 -1.65 -3.83 -11.33
CA HIS A 322 -2.09 -5.23 -11.19
C HIS A 322 -1.35 -6.10 -10.15
N ILE A 323 -0.17 -5.74 -9.66
CA ILE A 323 0.59 -6.62 -8.75
C ILE A 323 0.39 -6.24 -7.28
N HIS A 324 0.38 -4.97 -6.94
CA HIS A 324 0.21 -4.55 -5.54
C HIS A 324 -1.21 -4.76 -4.98
N VAL A 325 -2.24 -4.79 -5.83
CA VAL A 325 -3.63 -5.02 -5.39
C VAL A 325 -3.79 -6.42 -4.79
N LYS A 326 -3.18 -7.45 -5.36
CA LYS A 326 -3.25 -8.82 -4.81
C LYS A 326 -2.54 -8.91 -3.45
N GLU A 327 -1.35 -8.33 -3.32
CA GLU A 327 -0.59 -8.31 -2.07
C GLU A 327 -1.29 -7.48 -0.99
N ILE A 328 -1.82 -6.31 -1.34
CA ILE A 328 -2.62 -5.47 -0.43
C ILE A 328 -3.90 -6.21 -0.01
N LEU A 329 -4.60 -6.89 -0.92
CA LEU A 329 -5.79 -7.68 -0.60
C LEU A 329 -5.46 -8.86 0.33
N ILE A 330 -4.33 -9.53 0.15
CA ILE A 330 -3.86 -10.60 1.03
C ILE A 330 -3.56 -10.04 2.43
N VAL A 331 -2.84 -8.92 2.53
CA VAL A 331 -2.54 -8.27 3.82
C VAL A 331 -3.83 -7.81 4.50
N LEU A 332 -4.76 -7.17 3.78
CA LEU A 332 -6.08 -6.78 4.28
C LEU A 332 -6.89 -7.98 4.75
N PHE A 333 -6.87 -9.09 4.01
CA PHE A 333 -7.53 -10.33 4.41
C PHE A 333 -6.99 -10.84 5.75
N PHE A 334 -5.67 -10.89 5.93
CA PHE A 334 -5.05 -11.30 7.21
C PHE A 334 -5.39 -10.34 8.35
N ILE A 335 -5.42 -9.03 8.11
CA ILE A 335 -5.83 -8.03 9.12
C ILE A 335 -7.29 -8.26 9.53
N ILE A 336 -8.18 -8.51 8.58
CA ILE A 336 -9.60 -8.80 8.85
C ILE A 336 -9.74 -10.09 9.65
N VAL A 337 -9.03 -11.16 9.28
CA VAL A 337 -9.05 -12.44 9.99
C VAL A 337 -8.56 -12.26 11.44
N LEU A 338 -7.48 -11.53 11.65
CA LEU A 338 -6.96 -11.23 12.98
C LEU A 338 -7.95 -10.39 13.81
N ALA A 339 -8.61 -9.39 13.21
CA ALA A 339 -9.61 -8.58 13.86
C ALA A 339 -10.85 -9.42 14.26
N VAL A 340 -11.35 -10.27 13.37
CA VAL A 340 -12.46 -11.20 13.66
C VAL A 340 -12.09 -12.16 14.77
N TRP A 341 -10.88 -12.72 14.74
CA TRP A 341 -10.37 -13.60 15.78
C TRP A 341 -10.24 -12.89 17.13
N ALA A 342 -9.74 -11.64 17.16
CA ALA A 342 -9.63 -10.84 18.37
C ALA A 342 -11.01 -10.51 18.96
N ILE A 343 -12.01 -10.19 18.13
CA ILE A 343 -13.40 -9.96 18.54
C ILE A 343 -14.01 -11.25 19.11
N TRP A 344 -13.83 -12.37 18.44
CA TRP A 344 -14.32 -13.67 18.89
C TRP A 344 -13.69 -14.10 20.22
N TYR A 345 -12.37 -13.93 20.36
CA TYR A 345 -11.63 -14.23 21.59
C TYR A 345 -12.08 -13.34 22.75
N SER A 346 -12.28 -12.06 22.49
CA SER A 346 -12.80 -11.09 23.48
C SER A 346 -14.21 -11.47 23.94
N ARG A 347 -15.12 -11.81 23.00
CA ARG A 347 -16.47 -12.28 23.31
C ARG A 347 -16.45 -13.59 24.12
N LYS A 348 -15.62 -14.55 23.75
CA LYS A 348 -15.46 -15.81 24.50
C LYS A 348 -15.00 -15.54 25.93
N ARG A 349 -14.05 -14.63 26.13
CA ARG A 349 -13.56 -14.24 27.46
C ARG A 349 -14.61 -13.54 28.31
N ILE A 350 -15.41 -12.67 27.71
CA ILE A 350 -16.53 -11.99 28.39
C ILE A 350 -17.59 -13.02 28.80
N ASN A 351 -17.93 -13.96 27.92
CA ASN A 351 -18.93 -15.01 28.22
C ASN A 351 -18.47 -15.94 29.35
N ILE A 352 -17.17 -16.29 29.40
CA ILE A 352 -16.62 -17.08 30.51
C ILE A 352 -16.71 -16.31 31.85
N LYS A 353 -16.42 -15.01 31.84
CA LYS A 353 -16.55 -14.14 33.03
C LYS A 353 -18.00 -14.03 33.51
N ILE A 354 -18.95 -13.83 32.57
CA ILE A 354 -20.37 -13.77 32.88
C ILE A 354 -20.85 -15.11 33.47
N ALA A 355 -20.43 -16.23 32.90
CA ALA A 355 -20.79 -17.56 33.39
C ALA A 355 -20.22 -17.83 34.80
N SER A 356 -18.98 -17.42 35.08
CA SER A 356 -18.39 -17.55 36.44
C SER A 356 -19.10 -16.68 37.49
N GLN A 357 -19.41 -15.43 37.14
CA GLN A 357 -20.17 -14.54 38.02
C GLN A 357 -21.60 -15.06 38.28
N LYS A 358 -22.28 -15.59 37.24
CA LYS A 358 -23.58 -16.21 37.37
C LYS A 358 -23.54 -17.41 38.34
N LYS A 359 -22.55 -18.26 38.23
CA LYS A 359 -22.37 -19.42 39.11
C LYS A 359 -22.12 -19.02 40.57
N LEU A 360 -21.29 -17.96 40.78
CA LEU A 360 -21.07 -17.42 42.16
C LEU A 360 -22.37 -16.90 42.74
N MET A 361 -23.14 -16.13 41.98
CA MET A 361 -24.41 -15.56 42.40
C MET A 361 -25.46 -16.64 42.72
N GLU A 362 -25.53 -17.70 41.88
CA GLU A 362 -26.39 -18.85 42.14
C GLU A 362 -26.01 -19.58 43.45
N GLN A 363 -24.72 -19.70 43.76
CA GLN A 363 -24.24 -20.27 45.01
C GLN A 363 -24.60 -19.39 46.24
N GLU A 364 -24.48 -18.10 46.12
CA GLU A 364 -24.86 -17.16 47.18
C GLU A 364 -26.37 -17.18 47.44
N ILE A 365 -27.21 -17.17 46.38
CA ILE A 365 -28.66 -17.30 46.47
C ILE A 365 -29.06 -18.62 47.13
N THR A 366 -28.37 -19.71 46.82
CA THR A 366 -28.64 -21.02 47.44
C THR A 366 -28.30 -21.01 48.92
N LYS A 367 -27.13 -20.52 49.32
CA LYS A 367 -26.73 -20.35 50.73
C LYS A 367 -27.76 -19.50 51.53
N TRP A 368 -28.23 -18.45 50.88
CA TRP A 368 -29.19 -17.53 51.49
C TRP A 368 -30.57 -18.18 51.65
N LYS A 369 -31.06 -18.93 50.65
CA LYS A 369 -32.30 -19.75 50.75
C LYS A 369 -32.22 -20.77 51.87
N ASP A 370 -31.09 -21.45 51.97
CA ASP A 370 -30.89 -22.46 53.00
C ASP A 370 -30.86 -21.81 54.40
N GLY A 371 -30.25 -20.60 54.55
CA GLY A 371 -30.23 -19.84 55.78
C GLY A 371 -31.63 -19.37 56.22
N ILE A 372 -32.50 -18.94 55.28
CA ILE A 372 -33.89 -18.58 55.56
C ILE A 372 -34.68 -19.84 55.98
N LEU A 373 -34.57 -20.93 55.25
CA LEU A 373 -35.24 -22.18 55.55
C LEU A 373 -34.84 -22.74 56.91
N GLN A 374 -33.54 -22.64 57.28
CA GLN A 374 -33.05 -23.04 58.57
C GLN A 374 -33.67 -22.18 59.71
N LYS A 375 -33.66 -20.86 59.59
CA LYS A 375 -34.29 -19.95 60.58
C LYS A 375 -35.79 -20.14 60.65
N MET A 376 -36.50 -20.41 59.55
CA MET A 376 -37.94 -20.73 59.55
C MET A 376 -38.24 -22.08 60.22
N ASN A 377 -37.34 -23.06 60.14
CA ASN A 377 -37.51 -24.38 60.77
C ASN A 377 -37.17 -24.37 62.29
N GLU A 378 -36.21 -23.51 62.72
CA GLU A 378 -35.81 -23.37 64.10
C GLU A 378 -36.93 -22.68 64.96
N GLU A 379 -37.78 -21.86 64.28
CA GLU A 379 -38.87 -21.12 65.00
C GLU A 379 -40.26 -21.63 64.63
N LYS A 380 -40.52 -22.92 64.86
CA LYS A 380 -41.82 -23.57 64.57
C LYS A 380 -43.04 -23.02 65.33
N ALA A 381 -42.84 -22.03 66.21
CA ALA A 381 -43.88 -21.47 67.07
C ALA A 381 -44.23 -19.99 66.79
N ILE A 382 -43.68 -19.36 65.78
CA ILE A 382 -43.88 -17.94 65.51
C ILE A 382 -45.10 -17.69 64.63
N GLY A 383 -45.96 -16.76 65.07
CA GLY A 383 -47.14 -16.36 64.33
C GLY A 383 -46.84 -15.71 62.98
N GLU A 384 -47.83 -15.72 62.07
CA GLU A 384 -47.66 -15.27 60.63
C GLU A 384 -47.17 -13.79 60.55
N ILE A 385 -47.38 -12.97 61.54
CA ILE A 385 -46.91 -11.59 61.62
C ILE A 385 -45.39 -11.52 61.86
N GLU A 386 -44.85 -12.41 62.67
CA GLU A 386 -43.41 -12.46 62.97
C GLU A 386 -42.59 -13.07 61.81
N LYS A 387 -43.15 -14.01 61.10
CA LYS A 387 -42.58 -14.52 59.86
C LYS A 387 -42.43 -13.43 58.76
N ARG A 388 -43.44 -12.57 58.64
CA ARG A 388 -43.41 -11.41 57.76
C ARG A 388 -42.33 -10.41 58.15
N LYS A 389 -42.15 -10.12 59.46
CA LYS A 389 -41.08 -9.25 59.95
C LYS A 389 -39.69 -9.82 59.69
N MET A 390 -39.52 -11.11 59.84
CA MET A 390 -38.25 -11.76 59.63
C MET A 390 -37.84 -11.73 58.12
N ILE A 391 -38.76 -12.04 57.19
CA ILE A 391 -38.55 -11.91 55.77
C ILE A 391 -38.24 -10.46 55.40
N LEU A 392 -38.92 -9.50 56.02
CA LEU A 392 -38.72 -8.09 55.81
C LEU A 392 -37.30 -7.65 56.20
N ASN A 393 -36.81 -8.06 57.39
CA ASN A 393 -35.46 -7.73 57.85
C ASN A 393 -34.39 -8.29 56.90
N VAL A 394 -34.54 -9.51 56.46
CA VAL A 394 -33.62 -10.13 55.48
C VAL A 394 -33.66 -9.40 54.13
N VAL A 395 -34.85 -8.96 53.69
CA VAL A 395 -35.01 -8.15 52.48
C VAL A 395 -34.36 -6.77 52.63
N MET A 396 -34.46 -6.16 53.84
CA MET A 396 -33.85 -4.86 54.14
C MET A 396 -32.32 -4.95 54.20
N ASP A 397 -31.78 -5.96 54.91
CA ASP A 397 -30.33 -6.20 54.94
C ASP A 397 -29.74 -6.39 53.52
N TYR A 398 -30.49 -7.08 52.66
CA TYR A 398 -30.07 -7.26 51.27
C TYR A 398 -30.25 -5.97 50.45
N ALA A 399 -31.26 -5.16 50.72
CA ALA A 399 -31.47 -3.87 50.05
C ALA A 399 -30.39 -2.86 50.40
N ASP A 400 -29.89 -2.86 51.65
CA ASP A 400 -28.79 -2.01 52.07
C ASP A 400 -27.45 -2.38 51.40
N GLU A 401 -27.21 -3.66 51.16
CA GLU A 401 -26.06 -4.16 50.42
C GLU A 401 -26.12 -3.76 48.91
N PHE A 402 -27.34 -3.68 48.33
CA PHE A 402 -27.59 -3.22 46.96
C PHE A 402 -27.71 -1.69 46.82
N ALA A 403 -27.99 -0.95 47.87
CA ALA A 403 -28.09 0.52 47.81
C ALA A 403 -26.76 1.23 47.50
N ILE A 404 -25.65 0.50 47.57
CA ILE A 404 -24.30 1.01 47.31
C ILE A 404 -24.07 1.27 45.80
N ASP A 405 -24.85 0.66 44.91
CA ASP A 405 -24.66 0.76 43.46
C ASP A 405 -25.82 1.50 42.76
N LYS A 406 -25.83 2.85 42.88
CA LYS A 406 -26.80 3.75 42.23
C LYS A 406 -27.13 3.48 40.74
N PRO A 407 -26.23 2.93 39.88
CA PRO A 407 -26.53 2.63 38.49
C PRO A 407 -27.56 1.53 38.25
N ILE A 408 -27.91 0.71 39.26
CA ILE A 408 -28.87 -0.41 39.10
C ILE A 408 -30.28 0.11 38.89
N TRP A 409 -30.64 1.22 39.54
CA TRP A 409 -31.98 1.81 39.48
C TRP A 409 -32.34 2.44 38.14
N ASP A 410 -31.35 2.75 37.31
CA ASP A 410 -31.52 3.32 35.96
C ASP A 410 -31.70 2.27 34.86
N ASN A 411 -31.46 0.98 35.17
CA ASN A 411 -31.59 -0.10 34.20
C ASN A 411 -32.67 -1.10 34.62
N ASP A 412 -33.90 -0.87 34.14
CA ASP A 412 -35.07 -1.71 34.45
C ASP A 412 -34.83 -3.19 34.26
N THR A 413 -34.13 -3.57 33.20
CA THR A 413 -33.88 -5.00 32.85
C THR A 413 -32.95 -5.66 33.88
N LYS A 414 -31.91 -4.97 34.33
CA LYS A 414 -31.00 -5.49 35.38
C LYS A 414 -31.68 -5.57 36.70
N LEU A 415 -32.41 -4.52 37.07
CA LEU A 415 -33.16 -4.43 38.31
C LEU A 415 -34.20 -5.54 38.44
N PHE A 416 -35.00 -5.77 37.41
CA PHE A 416 -36.03 -6.79 37.40
C PHE A 416 -35.48 -8.22 37.42
N ARG A 417 -34.40 -8.48 36.71
CA ARG A 417 -33.71 -9.80 36.77
C ARG A 417 -33.16 -10.09 38.16
N LEU A 418 -32.62 -9.07 38.82
CA LEU A 418 -32.10 -9.20 40.17
C LEU A 418 -33.25 -9.45 41.16
N ALA A 419 -34.32 -8.65 41.09
CA ALA A 419 -35.50 -8.83 41.93
C ALA A 419 -36.14 -10.23 41.73
N ASP A 420 -36.27 -10.72 40.53
CA ASP A 420 -36.76 -12.07 40.23
C ASP A 420 -35.86 -13.16 40.81
N SER A 421 -34.55 -12.95 40.78
CA SER A 421 -33.59 -13.86 41.39
C SER A 421 -33.66 -13.89 42.92
N CYS A 422 -33.86 -12.74 43.52
CA CYS A 422 -33.93 -12.61 44.99
C CYS A 422 -35.30 -13.04 45.58
N PHE A 423 -36.39 -12.72 44.90
CA PHE A 423 -37.75 -12.86 45.42
C PHE A 423 -38.61 -13.91 44.66
N GLY A 424 -38.01 -14.94 44.08
CA GLY A 424 -38.72 -16.06 43.51
C GLY A 424 -39.61 -15.72 42.32
N PHE A 425 -39.08 -14.94 41.35
CA PHE A 425 -39.80 -14.55 40.13
C PHE A 425 -41.03 -13.64 40.37
N ILE A 426 -40.99 -12.81 41.43
CA ILE A 426 -42.09 -11.90 41.78
C ILE A 426 -42.41 -10.92 40.63
N ILE A 427 -41.41 -10.36 39.97
CA ILE A 427 -41.60 -9.40 38.88
C ILE A 427 -42.27 -10.07 37.70
N TYR A 428 -41.82 -11.28 37.34
CA TYR A 428 -42.44 -12.08 36.27
C TYR A 428 -43.91 -12.36 36.57
N ARG A 429 -44.25 -12.76 37.80
CA ARG A 429 -45.63 -13.00 38.24
C ARG A 429 -46.46 -11.72 38.22
N LEU A 430 -46.01 -10.63 38.81
CA LEU A 430 -46.71 -9.35 38.79
C LEU A 430 -47.00 -8.88 37.37
N LYS A 431 -46.02 -9.02 36.47
CA LYS A 431 -46.19 -8.68 35.05
C LYS A 431 -47.23 -9.54 34.37
N ARG A 432 -47.25 -10.84 34.61
CA ARG A 432 -48.12 -11.81 33.93
C ARG A 432 -49.55 -11.80 34.54
N THR A 433 -49.68 -11.70 35.84
CA THR A 433 -51.00 -11.83 36.52
C THR A 433 -51.74 -10.48 36.54
N TYR A 434 -51.06 -9.39 36.71
CA TYR A 434 -51.66 -8.06 36.86
C TYR A 434 -51.40 -7.13 35.68
N HIS A 435 -50.69 -7.60 34.65
CA HIS A 435 -50.36 -6.85 33.43
C HIS A 435 -49.72 -5.48 33.70
N LEU A 436 -48.75 -5.45 34.64
CA LEU A 436 -48.10 -4.22 35.08
C LEU A 436 -47.06 -3.75 34.03
N ARG A 437 -46.97 -2.41 33.90
CA ARG A 437 -45.90 -1.76 33.10
C ARG A 437 -44.60 -1.74 33.89
N ASN A 438 -43.47 -1.50 33.23
CA ASN A 438 -42.16 -1.44 33.90
C ASN A 438 -42.11 -0.39 35.05
N SER A 439 -42.70 0.79 34.85
CA SER A 439 -42.78 1.82 35.89
C SER A 439 -43.64 1.36 37.11
N GLU A 440 -44.72 0.62 36.86
CA GLU A 440 -45.59 0.06 37.91
C GLU A 440 -44.88 -1.07 38.69
N LEU A 441 -44.11 -1.92 37.98
CA LEU A 441 -43.26 -2.96 38.56
C LEU A 441 -42.15 -2.36 39.44
N LYS A 442 -41.55 -1.26 39.00
CA LYS A 442 -40.54 -0.51 39.73
C LYS A 442 -41.12 0.06 41.02
N ILE A 443 -42.34 0.61 40.97
CA ILE A 443 -43.05 1.08 42.18
C ILE A 443 -43.34 -0.09 43.16
N CYS A 444 -43.81 -1.24 42.64
CA CYS A 444 -44.05 -2.41 43.49
C CYS A 444 -42.78 -2.85 44.21
N LEU A 445 -41.65 -2.91 43.51
CA LEU A 445 -40.36 -3.29 44.09
C LEU A 445 -39.90 -2.31 45.17
N MET A 446 -40.03 -1.02 44.92
CA MET A 446 -39.64 0.00 45.90
C MET A 446 -40.53 0.06 47.11
N VAL A 447 -41.84 -0.17 46.93
CA VAL A 447 -42.79 -0.30 48.06
C VAL A 447 -42.46 -1.56 48.86
N LEU A 448 -42.08 -2.65 48.21
CA LEU A 448 -41.64 -3.86 48.88
C LEU A 448 -40.38 -3.63 49.74
N LEU A 449 -39.43 -2.88 49.19
CA LEU A 449 -38.15 -2.50 49.85
C LEU A 449 -38.27 -1.33 50.82
N ASP A 450 -39.49 -0.86 51.10
CA ASP A 450 -39.82 0.21 52.05
C ASP A 450 -39.23 1.58 51.76
N PHE A 451 -39.00 1.89 50.48
CA PHE A 451 -38.53 3.24 50.11
C PHE A 451 -39.57 4.32 50.49
N PRO A 452 -39.13 5.49 50.95
CA PRO A 452 -40.02 6.62 51.21
C PRO A 452 -40.75 7.06 49.94
N ASN A 453 -42.03 7.43 50.04
CA ASN A 453 -42.84 7.85 48.91
C ASN A 453 -42.19 8.94 48.03
N LYS A 454 -41.45 9.85 48.66
CA LYS A 454 -40.71 10.93 48.00
C LYS A 454 -39.57 10.42 47.12
N GLU A 455 -38.85 9.42 47.60
CA GLU A 455 -37.76 8.79 46.82
C GLU A 455 -38.30 7.95 45.67
N ILE A 456 -39.40 7.21 45.92
CA ILE A 456 -40.06 6.43 44.84
C ILE A 456 -40.52 7.37 43.73
N ALA A 457 -41.16 8.48 44.06
CA ALA A 457 -41.59 9.47 43.06
C ALA A 457 -40.43 9.98 42.21
N ARG A 458 -39.28 10.28 42.85
CA ARG A 458 -38.07 10.75 42.17
C ARG A 458 -37.48 9.69 41.24
N ILE A 459 -37.35 8.47 41.68
CA ILE A 459 -36.74 7.37 40.91
C ILE A 459 -37.62 6.99 39.71
N VAL A 460 -38.95 7.05 39.85
CA VAL A 460 -39.87 6.73 38.75
C VAL A 460 -40.24 7.96 37.91
N SER A 461 -39.60 9.11 38.19
CA SER A 461 -39.81 10.39 37.49
C SER A 461 -41.23 10.92 37.47
N TYR A 462 -41.94 10.76 38.62
CA TYR A 462 -43.25 11.37 38.86
C TYR A 462 -43.13 12.59 39.79
N LYS A 463 -44.08 13.54 39.68
CA LYS A 463 -44.20 14.64 40.67
C LYS A 463 -44.60 14.07 42.02
N GLU A 464 -44.00 14.58 43.12
CA GLU A 464 -44.28 14.13 44.50
C GLU A 464 -45.79 14.14 44.82
N ASP A 465 -46.47 15.20 44.42
CA ASP A 465 -47.94 15.38 44.69
C ASP A 465 -48.80 14.39 43.87
N SER A 466 -48.31 13.88 42.78
CA SER A 466 -49.04 12.94 41.90
C SER A 466 -48.84 11.49 42.35
N TYR A 467 -47.76 11.18 43.07
CA TYR A 467 -47.42 9.81 43.46
C TYR A 467 -48.46 9.11 44.32
N PRO A 468 -49.08 9.72 45.37
CA PRO A 468 -50.12 9.08 46.16
C PRO A 468 -51.29 8.59 45.30
N THR A 469 -51.69 9.35 44.29
CA THR A 469 -52.76 8.97 43.38
C THR A 469 -52.37 7.81 42.51
N ILE A 470 -51.13 7.78 42.03
CA ILE A 470 -50.58 6.70 41.19
C ILE A 470 -50.46 5.44 42.06
N LYS A 471 -49.95 5.53 43.29
CA LYS A 471 -49.84 4.42 44.23
C LYS A 471 -51.21 3.83 44.53
N ARG A 472 -52.28 4.66 44.74
CA ARG A 472 -53.64 4.21 44.95
C ARG A 472 -54.21 3.45 43.77
N ARG A 473 -54.01 3.98 42.54
CA ARG A 473 -54.45 3.29 41.31
C ARG A 473 -53.75 1.94 41.13
N LEU A 474 -52.46 1.88 41.43
CA LEU A 474 -51.70 0.64 41.36
C LEU A 474 -52.16 -0.37 42.39
N ALA A 475 -52.40 0.06 43.63
CA ALA A 475 -52.95 -0.80 44.69
C ALA A 475 -54.32 -1.36 44.31
N THR A 476 -55.23 -0.54 43.75
CA THR A 476 -56.52 -1.01 43.22
C THR A 476 -56.33 -2.05 42.11
N LYS A 477 -55.36 -1.86 41.20
CA LYS A 477 -55.03 -2.81 40.15
C LYS A 477 -54.51 -4.15 40.70
N LEU A 478 -53.84 -4.13 41.85
CA LEU A 478 -53.36 -5.30 42.56
C LEU A 478 -54.43 -5.96 43.45
N GLY A 479 -55.60 -5.35 43.59
CA GLY A 479 -56.70 -5.84 44.47
C GLY A 479 -56.46 -5.57 45.95
N THR A 480 -55.70 -4.50 46.31
CA THR A 480 -55.38 -4.16 47.70
C THR A 480 -55.52 -2.65 47.95
N SER A 481 -55.38 -2.18 49.22
CA SER A 481 -55.29 -0.76 49.53
C SER A 481 -53.87 -0.23 49.41
N SER A 482 -53.72 1.10 49.26
CA SER A 482 -52.40 1.75 49.20
C SER A 482 -51.58 1.62 50.49
N THR A 483 -52.24 1.43 51.63
CA THR A 483 -51.62 1.19 52.91
C THR A 483 -51.19 -0.26 53.09
N GLU A 484 -51.91 -1.20 52.51
CA GLU A 484 -51.63 -2.65 52.61
C GLU A 484 -50.83 -3.19 51.50
N MET A 485 -50.51 -2.38 50.48
CA MET A 485 -49.82 -2.81 49.28
C MET A 485 -48.48 -3.53 49.57
N ARG A 486 -47.74 -3.08 50.58
CA ARG A 486 -46.49 -3.74 51.00
C ARG A 486 -46.73 -5.14 51.54
N ASN A 487 -47.70 -5.28 52.48
CA ASN A 487 -48.05 -6.57 53.05
C ASN A 487 -48.55 -7.55 51.98
N PHE A 488 -49.35 -7.05 51.05
CA PHE A 488 -49.81 -7.85 49.89
C PHE A 488 -48.65 -8.38 49.05
N LEU A 489 -47.65 -7.55 48.77
CA LEU A 489 -46.46 -7.96 47.99
C LEU A 489 -45.59 -8.96 48.78
N LEU A 490 -45.46 -8.79 50.09
CA LEU A 490 -44.80 -9.74 50.98
C LEU A 490 -45.50 -11.10 51.00
N ASP A 491 -46.86 -11.10 51.11
CA ASP A 491 -47.64 -12.32 51.06
C ASP A 491 -47.54 -13.09 49.72
N LEU A 492 -47.39 -12.32 48.66
CA LEU A 492 -47.10 -12.91 47.34
C LEU A 492 -45.75 -13.62 47.31
N ILE A 493 -44.71 -13.05 47.96
CA ILE A 493 -43.39 -13.67 48.06
C ILE A 493 -43.45 -14.91 48.95
N VAL A 494 -44.09 -14.82 50.11
CA VAL A 494 -44.26 -15.98 51.02
C VAL A 494 -44.98 -17.15 50.35
N LYS A 495 -45.94 -16.88 49.46
CA LYS A 495 -46.63 -17.91 48.71
C LYS A 495 -45.81 -18.51 47.54
N ILE A 496 -44.67 -17.88 47.22
CA ILE A 496 -43.77 -18.28 46.15
C ILE A 496 -42.59 -19.08 46.70
N LEU A 497 -42.06 -18.68 47.84
CA LEU A 497 -41.00 -19.37 48.59
C LEU A 497 -41.59 -20.61 49.31
#